data_b5173b5dc91e369b7735d64ae33d29c4
#
_entry.id   b5173b5dc91e369b7735d64ae33d29c4
#
_cell.length_a   1.000
_cell.length_b   1.000
_cell.length_c   1.000
_cell.angle_alpha   90.00
_cell.angle_beta   90.00
_cell.angle_gamma   90.00
#
_symmetry.space_group_name_H-M   'P 1'
#
loop_
_entity.id
_entity.type
_entity.pdbx_description
1 polymer ?
#
loop_
_entity_poly.entity_id
_entity_poly.type
_entity_poly.pdbx_seq_one_letter_code
_entity_poly.pdbx_strand_id
1 'polypeptide(L)'
;MKTLSTLKIEVRLGASSDIPIRVETGNLVFAAIASIAKSAPVSVVTQAAHGIPDGWRAAIVDAKGMTELNVDSVHDRDLQKITVVDSTTITIDEVSSLSFRAHAANTGAVAFYEPKDLSSYTSANMDVKKRVGGDIEANFNTTDGTLEIDTSTNAVWLRLTDADTVVLAARDYVFDIELTRPTGIDAMCAADSVLTVLPQVTTTP
;
A
#
# COMPACT_ATOMS: atom_id res chain seq x y z
N MET A 1 19.75 7.94 7.56
CA MET A 1 18.60 8.73 7.09
C MET A 1 17.86 7.83 6.10
N LYS A 2 16.62 7.45 6.38
CA LYS A 2 15.85 6.57 5.51
C LYS A 2 15.39 7.38 4.29
N THR A 3 15.66 6.88 3.10
CA THR A 3 15.12 7.47 1.87
C THR A 3 13.61 7.19 1.84
N LEU A 4 12.79 8.21 1.71
CA LEU A 4 11.35 8.05 1.52
C LEU A 4 11.10 7.39 0.16
N SER A 5 10.10 6.51 0.11
CA SER A 5 9.72 5.85 -1.14
C SER A 5 9.00 6.82 -2.07
N THR A 6 9.29 6.74 -3.37
CA THR A 6 8.53 7.42 -4.40
C THR A 6 7.24 6.64 -4.66
N LEU A 7 6.10 7.32 -4.58
CA LEU A 7 4.79 6.76 -4.88
C LEU A 7 4.39 7.10 -6.33
N LYS A 8 3.59 6.21 -6.94
CA LYS A 8 2.94 6.46 -8.22
C LYS A 8 1.45 6.23 -8.06
N ILE A 9 0.66 7.22 -8.38
CA ILE A 9 -0.80 7.20 -8.31
C ILE A 9 -1.34 7.57 -9.69
N GLU A 10 -2.36 6.85 -10.15
CA GLU A 10 -3.06 7.17 -11.38
C GLU A 10 -4.53 7.50 -11.06
N VAL A 11 -5.02 8.60 -11.58
CA VAL A 11 -6.42 9.01 -11.53
C VAL A 11 -6.91 9.38 -12.92
N ARG A 12 -8.21 9.37 -13.13
CA ARG A 12 -8.81 9.74 -14.42
C ARG A 12 -9.63 11.03 -14.28
N LEU A 13 -9.47 11.95 -15.21
CA LEU A 13 -10.29 13.16 -15.29
C LEU A 13 -11.79 12.83 -15.27
N GLY A 14 -12.56 13.58 -14.47
CA GLY A 14 -14.01 13.43 -14.37
C GLY A 14 -14.45 12.09 -13.80
N ALA A 15 -13.61 11.40 -13.04
CA ALA A 15 -13.95 10.16 -12.38
C ALA A 15 -13.59 10.21 -10.90
N SER A 16 -14.46 9.69 -10.05
CA SER A 16 -14.16 9.49 -8.63
C SER A 16 -13.14 8.37 -8.44
N SER A 17 -12.32 8.50 -7.41
CA SER A 17 -11.27 7.54 -7.07
C SER A 17 -11.11 7.40 -5.56
N ASP A 18 -11.05 6.17 -5.07
CA ASP A 18 -10.75 5.82 -3.69
C ASP A 18 -9.44 4.99 -3.68
N ILE A 19 -8.35 5.62 -3.29
CA ILE A 19 -7.01 5.02 -3.38
C ILE A 19 -6.39 4.93 -1.99
N PRO A 20 -6.17 3.72 -1.45
CA PRO A 20 -5.47 3.53 -0.19
C PRO A 20 -3.96 3.69 -0.38
N ILE A 21 -3.38 4.64 0.33
CA ILE A 21 -1.93 4.86 0.39
C ILE A 21 -1.43 4.28 1.71
N ARG A 22 -0.68 3.18 1.63
CA ARG A 22 -0.16 2.48 2.80
C ARG A 22 1.20 3.02 3.20
N VAL A 23 1.40 3.17 4.50
CA VAL A 23 2.65 3.72 5.05
C VAL A 23 3.42 2.64 5.76
N GLU A 24 4.61 2.36 5.26
CA GLU A 24 5.54 1.38 5.81
C GLU A 24 6.62 2.06 6.66
N THR A 25 7.02 1.45 7.79
CA THR A 25 8.16 1.95 8.59
C THR A 25 9.50 1.69 7.92
N GLY A 26 9.53 0.72 6.98
CA GLY A 26 10.68 0.16 6.29
C GLY A 26 11.49 -0.83 7.14
N ASN A 27 10.99 -1.21 8.30
CA ASN A 27 11.46 -2.36 9.04
C ASN A 27 10.84 -3.61 8.42
N LEU A 28 11.67 -4.58 8.04
CA LEU A 28 11.20 -5.86 7.58
C LEU A 28 10.88 -6.75 8.79
N VAL A 29 9.66 -7.26 8.84
CA VAL A 29 9.14 -8.14 9.90
C VAL A 29 8.86 -9.52 9.33
N PHE A 30 9.02 -10.55 10.17
CA PHE A 30 8.83 -11.95 9.79
C PHE A 30 7.82 -12.61 10.73
N ALA A 31 6.71 -13.11 10.19
CA ALA A 31 5.74 -13.93 10.91
C ALA A 31 5.96 -15.40 10.57
N ALA A 32 6.32 -16.22 11.56
CA ALA A 32 6.60 -17.64 11.37
C ALA A 32 5.35 -18.39 10.85
N ILE A 33 5.54 -19.24 9.85
CA ILE A 33 4.46 -20.01 9.21
C ILE A 33 4.21 -21.32 9.95
N ALA A 34 2.96 -21.62 10.24
CA ALA A 34 2.50 -22.91 10.71
C ALA A 34 2.23 -23.86 9.53
N SER A 35 1.49 -23.39 8.53
CA SER A 35 1.15 -24.20 7.35
C SER A 35 0.85 -23.34 6.12
N ILE A 36 1.03 -23.93 4.93
CA ILE A 36 0.58 -23.37 3.66
C ILE A 36 -0.27 -24.41 2.96
N ALA A 37 -1.49 -24.05 2.57
CA ALA A 37 -2.40 -24.93 1.87
C ALA A 37 -2.11 -24.94 0.36
N LYS A 38 -2.38 -26.10 -0.28
CA LYS A 38 -2.45 -26.18 -1.74
C LYS A 38 -3.82 -25.67 -2.18
N SER A 39 -3.93 -24.40 -2.50
CA SER A 39 -5.17 -23.70 -2.85
C SER A 39 -4.96 -22.62 -3.90
N ALA A 40 -6.05 -22.05 -4.39
CA ALA A 40 -6.07 -20.90 -5.29
C ALA A 40 -7.20 -19.94 -4.84
N PRO A 41 -6.85 -18.76 -4.29
CA PRO A 41 -5.51 -18.29 -3.95
C PRO A 41 -4.83 -19.14 -2.88
N VAL A 42 -3.49 -19.04 -2.78
CA VAL A 42 -2.74 -19.77 -1.78
C VAL A 42 -3.06 -19.25 -0.39
N SER A 43 -3.36 -20.15 0.55
CA SER A 43 -3.65 -19.77 1.95
C SER A 43 -2.47 -20.13 2.85
N VAL A 44 -2.08 -19.18 3.69
CA VAL A 44 -0.96 -19.26 4.62
C VAL A 44 -1.46 -19.02 6.03
N VAL A 45 -1.13 -19.93 6.95
CA VAL A 45 -1.44 -19.82 8.39
C VAL A 45 -0.14 -19.56 9.14
N THR A 46 -0.10 -18.51 9.94
CA THR A 46 1.03 -18.18 10.82
C THR A 46 0.90 -18.83 12.20
N GLN A 47 2.03 -19.00 12.90
CA GLN A 47 2.05 -19.64 14.23
C GLN A 47 1.44 -18.78 15.33
N ALA A 48 1.39 -17.46 15.13
CA ALA A 48 0.80 -16.47 16.01
C ALA A 48 0.13 -15.38 15.18
N ALA A 49 -0.61 -14.49 15.81
CA ALA A 49 -1.20 -13.33 15.13
C ALA A 49 -0.14 -12.55 14.36
N HIS A 50 -0.35 -12.34 13.06
CA HIS A 50 0.64 -11.73 12.17
C HIS A 50 0.67 -10.20 12.23
N GLY A 51 -0.42 -9.55 12.64
CA GLY A 51 -0.50 -8.08 12.71
C GLY A 51 -0.46 -7.36 11.35
N ILE A 52 -0.62 -8.07 10.25
CA ILE A 52 -0.62 -7.49 8.90
C ILE A 52 -2.01 -6.90 8.61
N PRO A 53 -2.12 -5.64 8.18
CA PRO A 53 -3.41 -5.07 7.75
C PRO A 53 -3.92 -5.72 6.45
N ASP A 54 -5.24 -5.71 6.25
CA ASP A 54 -5.83 -6.24 5.01
C ASP A 54 -5.37 -5.47 3.77
N GLY A 55 -5.22 -6.20 2.67
CA GLY A 55 -4.73 -5.66 1.39
C GLY A 55 -3.26 -5.22 1.43
N TRP A 56 -2.47 -5.62 2.42
CA TRP A 56 -1.03 -5.36 2.52
C TRP A 56 -0.25 -6.13 1.45
N ARG A 57 1.10 -6.03 1.51
CA ARG A 57 2.00 -6.77 0.63
C ARG A 57 2.94 -7.62 1.45
N ALA A 58 3.16 -8.86 1.05
CA ALA A 58 4.05 -9.79 1.73
C ALA A 58 4.75 -10.74 0.75
N ALA A 59 5.81 -11.35 1.20
CA ALA A 59 6.52 -12.43 0.50
C ALA A 59 6.70 -13.64 1.42
N ILE A 60 6.93 -14.81 0.84
CA ILE A 60 7.28 -16.03 1.59
C ILE A 60 8.78 -16.25 1.49
N VAL A 61 9.40 -16.57 2.62
CA VAL A 61 10.82 -16.91 2.71
C VAL A 61 11.02 -18.22 3.47
N ASP A 62 12.05 -18.97 3.10
CA ASP A 62 12.53 -20.18 3.81
C ASP A 62 11.49 -21.31 4.03
N ALA A 63 10.38 -21.31 3.29
CA ALA A 63 9.41 -22.40 3.32
C ALA A 63 10.05 -23.66 2.75
N LYS A 64 9.96 -24.78 3.47
CA LYS A 64 10.41 -26.10 2.99
C LYS A 64 9.24 -26.88 2.40
N GLY A 65 9.54 -27.69 1.42
CA GLY A 65 8.54 -28.45 0.64
C GLY A 65 7.95 -27.57 -0.48
N MET A 66 7.19 -26.55 -0.17
CA MET A 66 6.60 -25.58 -1.12
C MET A 66 7.58 -24.44 -1.42
N THR A 67 8.75 -24.78 -1.94
CA THR A 67 9.84 -23.81 -2.20
C THR A 67 9.56 -22.88 -3.38
N GLU A 68 8.57 -23.16 -4.19
CA GLU A 68 8.12 -22.38 -5.33
C GLU A 68 7.59 -20.99 -4.93
N LEU A 69 7.21 -20.82 -3.65
CA LEU A 69 6.77 -19.52 -3.11
C LEU A 69 7.91 -18.66 -2.57
N ASN A 70 9.09 -19.24 -2.33
CA ASN A 70 10.18 -18.52 -1.69
C ASN A 70 10.76 -17.46 -2.60
N VAL A 71 11.07 -16.31 -1.98
CA VAL A 71 11.98 -15.31 -2.56
C VAL A 71 13.34 -15.42 -1.86
N ASP A 72 14.42 -15.25 -2.61
CA ASP A 72 15.79 -15.36 -2.08
C ASP A 72 16.16 -14.15 -1.21
N SER A 73 15.65 -12.99 -1.58
CA SER A 73 15.77 -11.74 -0.82
C SER A 73 14.49 -10.92 -1.01
N VAL A 74 14.06 -10.26 0.06
CA VAL A 74 12.80 -9.48 0.02
C VAL A 74 13.09 -8.11 -0.58
N HIS A 75 12.56 -7.86 -1.77
CA HIS A 75 12.54 -6.55 -2.42
C HIS A 75 11.09 -6.13 -2.67
N ASP A 76 10.83 -4.85 -2.84
CA ASP A 76 9.48 -4.32 -3.10
C ASP A 76 8.75 -5.02 -4.26
N ARG A 77 9.48 -5.41 -5.30
CA ARG A 77 8.95 -6.13 -6.46
C ARG A 77 8.51 -7.56 -6.17
N ASP A 78 9.02 -8.15 -5.08
CA ASP A 78 8.75 -9.54 -4.69
C ASP A 78 7.56 -9.64 -3.73
N LEU A 79 7.12 -8.49 -3.20
CA LEU A 79 5.98 -8.38 -2.33
C LEU A 79 4.68 -8.48 -3.14
N GLN A 80 3.88 -9.49 -2.83
CA GLN A 80 2.59 -9.74 -3.46
C GLN A 80 1.46 -9.25 -2.57
N LYS A 81 0.37 -8.81 -3.19
CA LYS A 81 -0.82 -8.40 -2.46
C LYS A 81 -1.42 -9.59 -1.72
N ILE A 82 -1.82 -9.33 -0.49
CA ILE A 82 -2.47 -10.32 0.37
C ILE A 82 -3.84 -9.85 0.80
N THR A 83 -4.73 -10.81 1.07
CA THR A 83 -6.00 -10.59 1.78
C THR A 83 -5.93 -11.25 3.16
N VAL A 84 -6.31 -10.52 4.19
CA VAL A 84 -6.39 -11.03 5.56
C VAL A 84 -7.71 -11.75 5.75
N VAL A 85 -7.65 -13.04 6.12
CA VAL A 85 -8.83 -13.84 6.41
C VAL A 85 -9.19 -13.74 7.90
N ASP A 86 -8.17 -13.86 8.77
CA ASP A 86 -8.27 -13.68 10.22
C ASP A 86 -6.90 -13.28 10.80
N SER A 87 -6.76 -13.21 12.11
CA SER A 87 -5.53 -12.77 12.78
C SER A 87 -4.30 -13.66 12.52
N THR A 88 -4.49 -14.88 12.05
CA THR A 88 -3.43 -15.86 11.78
C THR A 88 -3.41 -16.35 10.33
N THR A 89 -4.42 -16.03 9.54
CA THR A 89 -4.60 -16.56 8.18
C THR A 89 -4.63 -15.43 7.14
N ILE A 90 -3.79 -15.56 6.13
CA ILE A 90 -3.78 -14.70 4.95
C ILE A 90 -3.90 -15.52 3.67
N THR A 91 -4.32 -14.87 2.58
CA THR A 91 -4.17 -15.42 1.22
C THR A 91 -3.22 -14.54 0.42
N ILE A 92 -2.45 -15.14 -0.50
CA ILE A 92 -1.69 -14.41 -1.52
C ILE A 92 -2.55 -14.42 -2.78
N ASP A 93 -3.08 -13.26 -3.15
CA ASP A 93 -4.25 -13.13 -4.01
C ASP A 93 -4.10 -13.70 -5.43
N GLU A 94 -2.92 -13.55 -6.02
CA GLU A 94 -2.68 -13.90 -7.44
C GLU A 94 -1.92 -15.21 -7.61
N VAL A 95 -1.75 -15.99 -6.53
CA VAL A 95 -0.95 -17.21 -6.57
C VAL A 95 -1.83 -18.45 -6.39
N SER A 96 -1.64 -19.42 -7.28
CA SER A 96 -2.19 -20.77 -7.17
C SER A 96 -1.09 -21.76 -6.80
N SER A 97 -1.22 -22.42 -5.67
CA SER A 97 -0.27 -23.45 -5.21
C SER A 97 -0.73 -24.87 -5.50
N LEU A 98 -1.80 -25.07 -6.28
CA LEU A 98 -2.38 -26.38 -6.56
C LEU A 98 -1.37 -27.37 -7.16
N SER A 99 -0.44 -26.89 -8.01
CA SER A 99 0.60 -27.71 -8.65
C SER A 99 1.91 -27.77 -7.85
N PHE A 100 2.05 -26.99 -6.78
CA PHE A 100 3.28 -26.93 -6.01
C PHE A 100 3.48 -28.15 -5.12
N ARG A 101 4.69 -28.31 -4.59
CA ARG A 101 4.95 -29.35 -3.59
C ARG A 101 4.20 -29.06 -2.30
N ALA A 102 3.99 -30.10 -1.48
CA ALA A 102 3.37 -29.89 -0.18
C ALA A 102 4.31 -29.13 0.75
N HIS A 103 3.79 -28.18 1.50
CA HIS A 103 4.54 -27.43 2.51
C HIS A 103 4.95 -28.34 3.68
N ALA A 104 6.18 -28.21 4.14
CA ALA A 104 6.63 -28.82 5.39
C ALA A 104 6.18 -27.93 6.56
N ALA A 105 5.28 -28.39 7.39
CA ALA A 105 4.70 -27.62 8.49
C ALA A 105 5.77 -26.99 9.40
N ASN A 106 5.47 -25.82 9.94
CA ASN A 106 6.33 -25.04 10.83
C ASN A 106 7.68 -24.63 10.22
N THR A 107 7.70 -24.36 8.92
CA THR A 107 8.88 -23.85 8.22
C THR A 107 8.56 -22.59 7.45
N GLY A 108 9.56 -21.70 7.32
CA GLY A 108 9.44 -20.44 6.60
C GLY A 108 8.75 -19.32 7.39
N ALA A 109 8.70 -18.17 6.78
CA ALA A 109 8.04 -16.99 7.34
C ALA A 109 7.35 -16.16 6.25
N VAL A 110 6.31 -15.45 6.66
CA VAL A 110 5.73 -14.33 5.90
C VAL A 110 6.58 -13.09 6.22
N ALA A 111 7.23 -12.54 5.20
CA ALA A 111 8.05 -11.34 5.29
C ALA A 111 7.26 -10.14 4.75
N PHE A 112 7.19 -9.05 5.51
CA PHE A 112 6.49 -7.83 5.13
C PHE A 112 7.12 -6.62 5.79
N TYR A 113 6.94 -5.44 5.18
CA TYR A 113 7.33 -4.20 5.85
C TYR A 113 6.29 -3.84 6.90
N GLU A 114 6.79 -3.51 8.09
CA GLU A 114 5.95 -3.15 9.24
C GLU A 114 5.08 -1.93 8.92
N PRO A 115 3.75 -2.01 9.17
CA PRO A 115 2.85 -0.87 9.04
C PRO A 115 3.24 0.26 10.00
N LYS A 116 3.20 1.50 9.52
CA LYS A 116 3.37 2.67 10.39
C LYS A 116 2.09 2.87 11.21
N ASP A 117 2.23 3.00 12.51
CA ASP A 117 1.11 3.37 13.38
C ASP A 117 0.62 4.79 13.06
N LEU A 118 -0.61 4.90 12.57
CA LEU A 118 -1.25 6.17 12.20
C LEU A 118 -2.08 6.78 13.34
N SER A 119 -2.22 6.13 14.49
CA SER A 119 -3.11 6.56 15.58
C SER A 119 -2.77 7.92 16.18
N SER A 120 -1.51 8.35 16.08
CA SER A 120 -1.04 9.64 16.60
C SER A 120 -1.20 10.81 15.63
N TYR A 121 -1.58 10.57 14.38
CA TYR A 121 -1.72 11.61 13.37
C TYR A 121 -3.14 12.16 13.35
N THR A 122 -3.26 13.48 13.25
CA THR A 122 -4.54 14.21 13.32
C THR A 122 -4.98 14.76 11.98
N SER A 123 -4.04 14.97 11.05
CA SER A 123 -4.35 15.43 9.70
C SER A 123 -3.31 14.99 8.68
N ALA A 124 -3.73 14.97 7.43
CA ALA A 124 -2.89 14.72 6.26
C ALA A 124 -3.09 15.86 5.25
N ASN A 125 -2.02 16.21 4.54
CA ASN A 125 -2.01 17.19 3.47
C ASN A 125 -1.19 16.69 2.29
N MET A 126 -1.69 16.85 1.06
CA MET A 126 -1.03 16.47 -0.19
C MET A 126 -1.02 17.67 -1.14
N ASP A 127 0.15 18.19 -1.39
CA ASP A 127 0.37 19.25 -2.38
C ASP A 127 0.73 18.64 -3.74
N VAL A 128 -0.04 18.99 -4.76
CA VAL A 128 0.17 18.57 -6.15
C VAL A 128 0.72 19.73 -6.95
N LYS A 129 1.88 19.53 -7.62
CA LYS A 129 2.63 20.54 -8.34
C LYS A 129 3.05 20.01 -9.73
N LYS A 130 3.26 20.91 -10.70
CA LYS A 130 3.80 20.50 -12.02
C LYS A 130 5.25 20.03 -11.97
N ARG A 131 6.01 20.48 -10.96
CA ARG A 131 7.42 20.14 -10.73
C ARG A 131 7.77 20.42 -9.27
N VAL A 132 8.80 19.79 -8.78
CA VAL A 132 9.37 20.07 -7.45
C VAL A 132 9.73 21.56 -7.35
N GLY A 133 9.29 22.22 -6.27
CA GLY A 133 9.48 23.66 -6.05
C GLY A 133 8.60 24.57 -6.92
N GLY A 134 7.64 24.04 -7.66
CA GLY A 134 6.64 24.81 -8.41
C GLY A 134 5.45 25.25 -7.55
N ASP A 135 4.55 26.01 -8.17
CA ASP A 135 3.29 26.42 -7.54
C ASP A 135 2.37 25.22 -7.32
N ILE A 136 1.52 25.31 -6.29
CA ILE A 136 0.51 24.31 -5.98
C ILE A 136 -0.61 24.43 -7.02
N GLU A 137 -0.88 23.33 -7.74
CA GLU A 137 -1.97 23.22 -8.72
C GLU A 137 -3.27 22.69 -8.09
N ALA A 138 -3.11 21.78 -7.11
CA ALA A 138 -4.19 21.29 -6.26
C ALA A 138 -3.65 20.94 -4.87
N ASN A 139 -4.51 21.03 -3.87
CA ASN A 139 -4.23 20.62 -2.51
C ASN A 139 -5.35 19.69 -2.06
N PHE A 140 -4.98 18.49 -1.60
CA PHE A 140 -5.89 17.51 -1.03
C PHE A 140 -5.56 17.35 0.45
N ASN A 141 -6.58 17.34 1.31
CA ASN A 141 -6.35 17.33 2.76
C ASN A 141 -7.51 16.70 3.53
N THR A 142 -7.29 16.45 4.82
CA THR A 142 -8.31 15.87 5.71
C THR A 142 -9.42 16.83 6.09
N THR A 143 -9.24 18.14 5.91
CA THR A 143 -10.25 19.15 6.27
C THR A 143 -11.40 19.18 5.26
N ASP A 144 -11.08 19.03 3.97
CA ASP A 144 -12.07 18.97 2.90
C ASP A 144 -12.53 17.54 2.56
N GLY A 145 -11.95 16.54 3.23
CA GLY A 145 -12.30 15.13 3.08
C GLY A 145 -11.70 14.45 1.86
N THR A 146 -10.82 15.11 1.09
CA THR A 146 -10.11 14.49 -0.03
C THR A 146 -8.99 13.56 0.43
N LEU A 147 -8.50 13.71 1.68
CA LEU A 147 -7.71 12.72 2.39
C LEU A 147 -8.42 12.24 3.66
N GLU A 148 -8.25 10.98 3.99
CA GLU A 148 -8.75 10.36 5.22
C GLU A 148 -7.67 9.48 5.85
N ILE A 149 -7.40 9.68 7.15
CA ILE A 149 -6.52 8.79 7.93
C ILE A 149 -7.38 7.67 8.50
N ASP A 150 -7.22 6.46 7.98
CA ASP A 150 -7.92 5.28 8.48
C ASP A 150 -6.95 4.41 9.29
N THR A 151 -7.10 4.45 10.60
CA THR A 151 -6.29 3.66 11.53
C THR A 151 -6.67 2.18 11.54
N SER A 152 -7.87 1.82 11.08
CA SER A 152 -8.34 0.44 11.06
C SER A 152 -7.69 -0.37 9.93
N THR A 153 -7.50 0.24 8.76
CA THR A 153 -6.79 -0.35 7.62
C THR A 153 -5.33 0.08 7.53
N ASN A 154 -4.91 0.96 8.43
CA ASN A 154 -3.57 1.54 8.48
C ASN A 154 -3.15 2.19 7.15
N ALA A 155 -4.04 2.99 6.59
CA ALA A 155 -3.87 3.67 5.32
C ALA A 155 -4.28 5.14 5.40
N VAL A 156 -3.69 5.96 4.53
CA VAL A 156 -4.21 7.28 4.17
C VAL A 156 -4.97 7.11 2.86
N TRP A 157 -6.26 7.35 2.88
CA TRP A 157 -7.11 7.26 1.69
C TRP A 157 -7.09 8.57 0.93
N LEU A 158 -6.82 8.52 -0.36
CA LEU A 158 -7.08 9.61 -1.29
C LEU A 158 -8.46 9.38 -1.90
N ARG A 159 -9.43 10.21 -1.50
CA ARG A 159 -10.82 10.13 -1.91
C ARG A 159 -11.15 11.32 -2.79
N LEU A 160 -11.12 11.11 -4.09
CA LEU A 160 -11.40 12.16 -5.06
C LEU A 160 -12.78 11.95 -5.69
N THR A 161 -13.53 13.02 -5.79
CA THR A 161 -14.74 13.11 -6.61
C THR A 161 -14.37 13.45 -8.06
N ASP A 162 -15.32 13.38 -8.97
CA ASP A 162 -15.17 13.85 -10.34
C ASP A 162 -14.81 15.36 -10.37
N ALA A 163 -15.40 16.17 -9.48
CA ALA A 163 -15.10 17.59 -9.35
C ALA A 163 -13.65 17.87 -8.95
N ASP A 164 -13.05 17.04 -8.08
CA ASP A 164 -11.67 17.21 -7.63
C ASP A 164 -10.65 16.91 -8.74
N THR A 165 -11.01 16.02 -9.66
CA THR A 165 -10.11 15.61 -10.74
C THR A 165 -10.14 16.57 -11.94
N VAL A 166 -11.27 17.28 -12.20
CA VAL A 166 -11.39 18.20 -13.35
C VAL A 166 -10.61 19.50 -13.19
N VAL A 167 -10.15 19.85 -11.98
CA VAL A 167 -9.30 21.02 -11.76
C VAL A 167 -7.87 20.81 -12.26
N LEU A 168 -7.48 19.55 -12.47
CA LEU A 168 -6.18 19.16 -13.00
C LEU A 168 -6.25 18.95 -14.52
N ALA A 169 -5.17 19.17 -15.24
CA ALA A 169 -5.06 18.77 -16.64
C ALA A 169 -4.52 17.33 -16.76
N ALA A 170 -4.84 16.65 -17.88
CA ALA A 170 -4.30 15.30 -18.17
C ALA A 170 -2.79 15.37 -18.40
N ARG A 171 -2.01 14.99 -17.39
CA ARG A 171 -0.53 14.97 -17.39
C ARG A 171 0.00 14.36 -16.11
N ASP A 172 1.32 14.24 -16.01
CA ASP A 172 2.01 13.92 -14.77
C ASP A 172 2.22 15.17 -13.91
N TYR A 173 2.03 14.99 -12.61
CA TYR A 173 2.33 15.94 -11.55
C TYR A 173 3.27 15.28 -10.54
N VAL A 174 4.00 16.09 -9.79
CA VAL A 174 4.71 15.65 -8.59
C VAL A 174 3.90 16.01 -7.36
N PHE A 175 4.01 15.18 -6.33
CA PHE A 175 3.35 15.42 -5.06
C PHE A 175 4.18 14.94 -3.87
N ASP A 176 3.88 15.45 -2.70
CA ASP A 176 4.28 14.92 -1.41
C ASP A 176 3.05 14.83 -0.50
N ILE A 177 3.14 13.98 0.51
CA ILE A 177 2.11 13.85 1.55
C ILE A 177 2.77 14.09 2.90
N GLU A 178 2.19 15.00 3.66
CA GLU A 178 2.59 15.31 5.02
C GLU A 178 1.52 14.86 6.01
N LEU A 179 1.95 14.18 7.07
CA LEU A 179 1.12 13.77 8.19
C LEU A 179 1.44 14.63 9.40
N THR A 180 0.43 15.28 9.97
CA THR A 180 0.57 16.15 11.15
C THR A 180 0.16 15.40 12.42
N ARG A 181 0.98 15.54 13.46
CA ARG A 181 0.71 15.09 14.83
C ARG A 181 1.03 16.22 15.82
N PRO A 182 0.55 16.16 17.07
CA PRO A 182 0.79 17.24 18.06
C PRO A 182 2.27 17.60 18.27
N THR A 183 3.18 16.64 18.00
CA THR A 183 4.64 16.82 18.18
C THR A 183 5.39 17.21 16.91
N GLY A 184 4.73 17.38 15.76
CA GLY A 184 5.38 17.79 14.51
C GLY A 184 4.71 17.23 13.25
N ILE A 185 5.41 17.41 12.12
CA ILE A 185 4.98 16.96 10.80
C ILE A 185 5.97 15.91 10.30
N ASP A 186 5.45 14.81 9.77
CA ASP A 186 6.23 13.76 9.13
C ASP A 186 5.89 13.69 7.64
N ALA A 187 6.89 13.73 6.78
CA ALA A 187 6.70 13.40 5.37
C ALA A 187 6.42 11.89 5.21
N MET A 188 5.42 11.55 4.40
CA MET A 188 4.99 10.19 4.16
C MET A 188 5.67 9.57 2.93
N CYS A 189 5.91 10.37 1.90
CA CYS A 189 6.56 9.95 0.66
C CYS A 189 7.58 10.99 0.18
N ALA A 190 8.37 10.62 -0.82
CA ALA A 190 9.32 11.53 -1.44
C ALA A 190 8.59 12.63 -2.26
N ALA A 191 9.15 13.83 -2.27
CA ALA A 191 8.58 15.00 -2.98
C ALA A 191 8.61 14.88 -4.52
N ASP A 192 9.17 13.80 -5.05
CA ASP A 192 9.16 13.43 -6.49
C ASP A 192 8.18 12.28 -6.80
N SER A 193 7.28 11.97 -5.87
CA SER A 193 6.17 11.05 -6.11
C SER A 193 5.28 11.57 -7.24
N VAL A 194 4.74 10.66 -8.06
CA VAL A 194 4.07 11.03 -9.32
C VAL A 194 2.57 10.73 -9.22
N LEU A 195 1.76 11.75 -9.52
CA LEU A 195 0.33 11.64 -9.78
C LEU A 195 0.11 11.78 -11.30
N THR A 196 -0.26 10.69 -11.95
CA THR A 196 -0.62 10.68 -13.37
C THR A 196 -2.12 10.91 -13.52
N VAL A 197 -2.51 12.00 -14.15
CA VAL A 197 -3.90 12.30 -14.49
C VAL A 197 -4.15 11.87 -15.93
N LEU A 198 -4.94 10.79 -16.09
CA LEU A 198 -5.29 10.25 -17.40
C LEU A 198 -6.47 11.04 -18.02
N PRO A 199 -6.49 11.21 -19.35
CA PRO A 199 -7.60 11.89 -20.00
C PRO A 199 -8.90 11.08 -19.89
N GLN A 200 -10.02 11.79 -19.87
CA GLN A 200 -11.35 11.17 -20.02
C GLN A 200 -11.52 10.71 -21.48
N VAL A 201 -11.94 9.46 -21.65
CA VAL A 201 -12.16 8.85 -22.98
C VAL A 201 -13.62 9.01 -23.41
N THR A 202 -14.56 9.02 -22.45
CA THR A 202 -15.99 9.24 -22.72
C THR A 202 -16.35 10.69 -22.42
N THR A 203 -16.85 11.41 -23.42
CA THR A 203 -17.56 12.67 -23.18
C THR A 203 -18.98 12.32 -22.78
N THR A 204 -19.42 12.75 -21.58
CA THR A 204 -20.84 12.71 -21.23
C THR A 204 -21.60 13.62 -22.19
N PRO A 205 -22.67 13.16 -22.83
CA PRO A 205 -23.43 13.98 -23.75
C PRO A 205 -24.12 15.15 -23.06
#